data_7769478e6ef72b8b78d2dd2dda2274eb
#
_entry.id   7769478e6ef72b8b78d2dd2dda2274eb
#
_cell.length_a   1.000
_cell.length_b   1.000
_cell.length_c   1.000
_cell.angle_alpha   90.00
_cell.angle_beta   90.00
_cell.angle_gamma   90.00
#
_symmetry.space_group_name_H-M   'P 1'
#
loop_
_entity.id
_entity.type
_entity.pdbx_description
1 polymer ?
#
loop_
_entity_poly.entity_id
_entity_poly.type
_entity_poly.pdbx_seq_one_letter_code
_entity_poly.pdbx_strand_id
1 'polypeptide(L)'
;MLCQFSFQNFKSYRDETVFDLQATAIPEFKDNLIVKDKCSDLLPVSVIYGPNGGGKTNLIRALSCLITTVVRPIHDLGSTRKRGIMQQKVVAEPFLFDSESKDEPTEFEIFFRTEKYEYRYYLAVLKDEISAETLDRKTIGGKKPAHIFYRDGEELTLGTILSKENVNTKVNEKMPFLSFLAINYNIPVITEVQEWFESCIIRNYANPVAELQIMVSDN
;
A
#
# COMPACT_ATOMS: atom_id res chain seq x y z
N MET A 1 0.17 10.67 4.22
CA MET A 1 -0.92 11.04 3.30
C MET A 1 -0.73 10.33 1.98
N LEU A 2 -1.79 9.74 1.40
CA LEU A 2 -1.74 9.11 0.08
C LEU A 2 -1.54 10.16 -1.01
N CYS A 3 -0.61 9.91 -1.94
CA CYS A 3 -0.35 10.77 -3.10
C CYS A 3 -0.87 10.13 -4.39
N GLN A 4 -0.52 8.86 -4.60
CA GLN A 4 -0.91 8.09 -5.77
C GLN A 4 -0.95 6.61 -5.42
N PHE A 5 -1.86 5.89 -6.04
CA PHE A 5 -1.94 4.45 -5.99
C PHE A 5 -2.15 3.92 -7.41
N SER A 6 -1.33 2.98 -7.85
CA SER A 6 -1.55 2.26 -9.09
C SER A 6 -1.53 0.75 -8.86
N PHE A 7 -2.21 0.04 -9.74
CA PHE A 7 -2.25 -1.42 -9.72
C PHE A 7 -2.55 -1.95 -11.11
N GLN A 8 -2.15 -3.18 -11.37
CA GLN A 8 -2.50 -3.91 -12.58
C GLN A 8 -2.76 -5.38 -12.29
N ASN A 9 -3.38 -6.05 -13.25
CA ASN A 9 -3.72 -7.47 -13.18
C ASN A 9 -4.46 -7.84 -11.89
N PHE A 10 -5.55 -7.12 -11.60
CA PHE A 10 -6.37 -7.34 -10.41
C PHE A 10 -7.86 -7.37 -10.75
N LYS A 11 -8.52 -8.52 -10.56
CA LYS A 11 -9.95 -8.74 -10.75
C LYS A 11 -10.46 -8.32 -12.14
N SER A 12 -11.14 -7.17 -12.25
CA SER A 12 -11.67 -6.63 -13.52
C SER A 12 -10.68 -5.69 -14.24
N TYR A 13 -9.52 -5.48 -13.68
CA TYR A 13 -8.49 -4.61 -14.25
C TYR A 13 -7.34 -5.45 -14.78
N ARG A 14 -7.11 -5.42 -16.09
CA ARG A 14 -5.96 -6.04 -16.74
C ARG A 14 -4.76 -5.11 -16.73
N ASP A 15 -4.97 -3.93 -17.29
CA ASP A 15 -3.93 -2.94 -17.52
C ASP A 15 -3.72 -2.07 -16.27
N GLU A 16 -2.59 -1.38 -16.22
CA GLU A 16 -2.29 -0.46 -15.16
C GLU A 16 -3.40 0.60 -15.00
N THR A 17 -3.84 0.77 -13.79
CA THR A 17 -4.82 1.77 -13.40
C THR A 17 -4.24 2.64 -12.31
N VAL A 18 -4.25 3.95 -12.55
CA VAL A 18 -3.68 4.94 -11.64
C VAL A 18 -4.79 5.74 -10.97
N PHE A 19 -4.75 5.79 -9.64
CA PHE A 19 -5.55 6.67 -8.80
C PHE A 19 -4.64 7.74 -8.23
N ASP A 20 -4.68 8.94 -8.82
CA ASP A 20 -3.81 10.06 -8.49
C ASP A 20 -4.56 11.12 -7.70
N LEU A 21 -3.99 11.53 -6.57
CA LEU A 21 -4.49 12.60 -5.72
C LEU A 21 -3.67 13.90 -5.87
N GLN A 22 -2.73 13.96 -6.82
CA GLN A 22 -2.01 15.19 -7.10
C GLN A 22 -2.94 16.20 -7.76
N ALA A 23 -2.90 17.42 -7.27
CA ALA A 23 -3.70 18.51 -7.83
C ALA A 23 -3.19 18.92 -9.21
N THR A 24 -4.13 19.11 -10.14
CA THR A 24 -3.82 19.70 -11.46
C THR A 24 -3.72 21.22 -11.35
N ALA A 25 -3.16 21.86 -12.37
CA ALA A 25 -2.99 23.33 -12.44
C ALA A 25 -4.33 24.07 -12.71
N ILE A 26 -5.37 23.75 -11.95
CA ILE A 26 -6.67 24.44 -12.02
C ILE A 26 -6.65 25.62 -11.03
N PRO A 27 -6.96 26.86 -11.45
CA PRO A 27 -6.87 28.03 -10.58
C PRO A 27 -7.98 28.07 -9.51
N GLU A 28 -9.13 27.45 -9.77
CA GLU A 28 -10.24 27.40 -8.83
C GLU A 28 -9.93 26.43 -7.67
N PHE A 29 -10.43 26.76 -6.48
CA PHE A 29 -10.36 25.94 -5.27
C PHE A 29 -8.94 25.66 -4.73
N LYS A 30 -7.96 26.48 -5.07
CA LYS A 30 -6.57 26.33 -4.55
C LYS A 30 -6.49 26.33 -3.03
N ASP A 31 -7.37 27.08 -2.37
CA ASP A 31 -7.43 27.18 -0.89
C ASP A 31 -7.88 25.87 -0.23
N ASN A 32 -8.45 24.94 -1.00
CA ASN A 32 -8.90 23.63 -0.52
C ASN A 32 -7.84 22.53 -0.68
N LEU A 33 -6.70 22.83 -1.30
CA LEU A 33 -5.63 21.87 -1.50
C LEU A 33 -4.80 21.66 -0.24
N ILE A 34 -4.23 20.48 -0.11
CA ILE A 34 -3.23 20.22 0.90
C ILE A 34 -1.88 20.62 0.33
N VAL A 35 -1.46 21.80 0.76
CA VAL A 35 -0.21 22.44 0.32
C VAL A 35 0.93 22.03 1.23
N LYS A 36 2.06 21.66 0.65
CA LYS A 36 3.31 21.44 1.38
C LYS A 36 4.47 21.96 0.54
N ASP A 37 5.32 22.75 1.17
CA ASP A 37 6.48 23.36 0.50
C ASP A 37 7.32 22.34 -0.28
N LYS A 38 7.72 22.73 -1.49
CA LYS A 38 8.64 21.99 -2.37
C LYS A 38 8.12 20.65 -2.91
N CYS A 39 6.83 20.41 -2.87
CA CYS A 39 6.22 19.25 -3.52
C CYS A 39 4.87 19.60 -4.16
N SER A 40 4.31 18.69 -4.96
CA SER A 40 2.99 18.88 -5.58
C SER A 40 1.91 18.97 -4.51
N ASP A 41 0.95 19.86 -4.71
CA ASP A 41 -0.24 19.95 -3.89
C ASP A 41 -1.11 18.70 -4.06
N LEU A 42 -1.86 18.34 -3.04
CA LEU A 42 -2.69 17.15 -3.05
C LEU A 42 -4.16 17.51 -2.83
N LEU A 43 -5.04 16.73 -3.45
CA LEU A 43 -6.48 16.78 -3.25
C LEU A 43 -6.83 16.15 -1.89
N PRO A 44 -7.59 16.84 -1.02
CA PRO A 44 -8.02 16.28 0.26
C PRO A 44 -9.09 15.19 0.11
N VAL A 45 -9.83 15.23 -1.00
CA VAL A 45 -10.97 14.35 -1.29
C VAL A 45 -10.96 13.98 -2.78
N SER A 46 -11.29 12.73 -3.07
CA SER A 46 -11.59 12.28 -4.43
C SER A 46 -12.87 11.44 -4.42
N VAL A 47 -13.68 11.58 -5.46
CA VAL A 47 -14.93 10.84 -5.63
C VAL A 47 -14.85 9.97 -6.88
N ILE A 48 -15.16 8.68 -6.73
CA ILE A 48 -15.19 7.74 -7.84
C ILE A 48 -16.66 7.39 -8.14
N TYR A 49 -17.13 7.73 -9.33
CA TYR A 49 -18.47 7.41 -9.79
C TYR A 49 -18.47 6.77 -11.16
N GLY A 50 -19.59 6.14 -11.53
CA GLY A 50 -19.72 5.45 -12.81
C GLY A 50 -20.81 4.36 -12.76
N PRO A 51 -21.07 3.64 -13.85
CA PRO A 51 -22.12 2.64 -13.94
C PRO A 51 -21.86 1.45 -13.00
N ASN A 52 -22.94 0.72 -12.68
CA ASN A 52 -22.83 -0.55 -11.97
C ASN A 52 -22.03 -1.54 -12.82
N GLY A 53 -21.13 -2.30 -12.17
CA GLY A 53 -20.21 -3.19 -12.88
C GLY A 53 -18.94 -2.52 -13.44
N GLY A 54 -18.80 -1.19 -13.37
CA GLY A 54 -17.66 -0.45 -13.90
C GLY A 54 -16.34 -0.56 -13.08
N GLY A 55 -16.23 -1.53 -12.18
CA GLY A 55 -14.98 -1.80 -11.48
C GLY A 55 -14.70 -0.95 -10.23
N LYS A 56 -15.51 0.09 -9.90
CA LYS A 56 -15.26 1.03 -8.78
C LYS A 56 -14.87 0.34 -7.46
N THR A 57 -15.61 -0.69 -7.10
CA THR A 57 -15.34 -1.47 -5.88
C THR A 57 -14.00 -2.20 -5.95
N ASN A 58 -13.59 -2.63 -7.13
CA ASN A 58 -12.33 -3.36 -7.29
C ASN A 58 -11.10 -2.46 -7.15
N LEU A 59 -11.21 -1.15 -7.44
CA LEU A 59 -10.16 -0.19 -7.11
C LEU A 59 -9.93 -0.12 -5.58
N ILE A 60 -11.01 0.03 -4.81
CA ILE A 60 -10.91 0.05 -3.34
C ILE A 60 -10.45 -1.31 -2.80
N ARG A 61 -10.86 -2.42 -3.42
CA ARG A 61 -10.38 -3.77 -3.07
C ARG A 61 -8.90 -3.96 -3.36
N ALA A 62 -8.38 -3.39 -4.45
CA ALA A 62 -6.95 -3.40 -4.77
C ALA A 62 -6.14 -2.69 -3.67
N LEU A 63 -6.56 -1.49 -3.28
CA LEU A 63 -5.93 -0.76 -2.17
C LEU A 63 -6.02 -1.54 -0.85
N SER A 64 -7.19 -2.12 -0.56
CA SER A 64 -7.38 -2.97 0.62
C SER A 64 -6.49 -4.22 0.59
N CYS A 65 -6.31 -4.82 -0.59
CA CYS A 65 -5.43 -5.97 -0.78
C CYS A 65 -3.99 -5.62 -0.40
N LEU A 66 -3.45 -4.53 -0.95
CA LEU A 66 -2.11 -4.05 -0.63
C LEU A 66 -1.96 -3.80 0.88
N ILE A 67 -2.84 -3.00 1.48
CA ILE A 67 -2.77 -2.64 2.91
C ILE A 67 -2.84 -3.89 3.78
N THR A 68 -3.80 -4.79 3.54
CA THR A 68 -3.94 -6.00 4.36
C THR A 68 -2.79 -6.98 4.18
N THR A 69 -2.18 -7.06 2.99
CA THR A 69 -1.00 -7.91 2.75
C THR A 69 0.19 -7.44 3.59
N VAL A 70 0.38 -6.13 3.72
CA VAL A 70 1.48 -5.54 4.51
C VAL A 70 1.19 -5.61 6.01
N VAL A 71 -0.02 -5.26 6.44
CA VAL A 71 -0.34 -5.05 7.88
C VAL A 71 -0.66 -6.36 8.60
N ARG A 72 -1.30 -7.32 7.92
CA ARG A 72 -1.79 -8.56 8.54
C ARG A 72 -0.71 -9.40 9.23
N PRO A 73 0.47 -9.67 8.65
CA PRO A 73 1.49 -10.48 9.31
C PRO A 73 1.86 -9.97 10.71
N ILE A 74 1.84 -8.66 10.90
CA ILE A 74 2.16 -8.01 12.16
C ILE A 74 1.04 -8.22 13.18
N HIS A 75 -0.21 -8.09 12.76
CA HIS A 75 -1.36 -8.32 13.65
C HIS A 75 -1.54 -9.78 14.03
N ASP A 76 -1.26 -10.71 13.12
CA ASP A 76 -1.37 -12.16 13.38
C ASP A 76 -0.35 -12.62 14.44
N LEU A 77 0.82 -11.96 14.54
CA LEU A 77 1.85 -12.25 15.54
C LEU A 77 1.73 -11.42 16.83
N GLY A 78 1.19 -10.22 16.73
CA GLY A 78 1.20 -9.22 17.81
C GLY A 78 0.09 -9.32 18.84
N SER A 79 -0.79 -10.32 18.82
CA SER A 79 -1.88 -10.60 19.76
C SER A 79 -2.89 -9.48 20.11
N THR A 80 -4.15 -9.84 20.13
CA THR A 80 -5.26 -9.44 21.03
C THR A 80 -5.86 -8.04 20.96
N ARG A 81 -5.20 -6.97 20.52
CA ARG A 81 -5.79 -5.62 20.71
C ARG A 81 -6.54 -4.99 19.53
N LYS A 82 -6.39 -5.51 18.30
CA LYS A 82 -7.02 -4.89 17.12
C LYS A 82 -7.63 -5.90 16.13
N ARG A 83 -8.15 -7.02 16.60
CA ARG A 83 -8.85 -8.02 15.75
C ARG A 83 -10.06 -7.47 15.00
N GLY A 84 -10.64 -6.36 15.47
CA GLY A 84 -11.83 -5.75 14.87
C GLY A 84 -11.58 -4.99 13.57
N ILE A 85 -10.33 -4.56 13.30
CA ILE A 85 -9.99 -3.72 12.14
C ILE A 85 -9.61 -4.57 10.92
N MET A 86 -9.19 -5.81 11.13
CA MET A 86 -8.75 -6.69 10.04
C MET A 86 -9.96 -7.37 9.38
N GLN A 87 -10.46 -6.72 8.36
CA GLN A 87 -11.38 -7.35 7.40
C GLN A 87 -10.75 -8.60 6.79
N GLN A 88 -11.59 -9.47 6.21
CA GLN A 88 -11.14 -10.68 5.52
C GLN A 88 -9.93 -10.39 4.64
N LYS A 89 -8.93 -11.31 4.65
CA LYS A 89 -7.81 -11.27 3.71
C LYS A 89 -8.36 -11.06 2.29
N VAL A 90 -8.02 -9.94 1.69
CA VAL A 90 -8.29 -9.74 0.27
C VAL A 90 -7.17 -10.41 -0.49
N VAL A 91 -7.50 -11.46 -1.22
CA VAL A 91 -6.53 -12.19 -2.05
C VAL A 91 -6.24 -11.38 -3.30
N ALA A 92 -4.99 -11.37 -3.75
CA ALA A 92 -4.58 -10.82 -5.04
C ALA A 92 -5.07 -11.75 -6.17
N GLU A 93 -6.31 -11.56 -6.60
CA GLU A 93 -6.90 -12.33 -7.70
C GLU A 93 -6.56 -11.65 -9.03
N PRO A 94 -5.84 -12.33 -9.96
CA PRO A 94 -5.48 -11.75 -11.24
C PRO A 94 -6.73 -11.55 -12.14
N PHE A 95 -6.54 -10.85 -13.26
CA PHE A 95 -7.56 -10.73 -14.30
C PHE A 95 -7.76 -12.09 -14.99
N LEU A 96 -8.98 -12.61 -14.96
CA LEU A 96 -9.27 -13.99 -15.41
C LEU A 96 -9.93 -14.06 -16.80
N PHE A 97 -10.11 -12.94 -17.49
CA PHE A 97 -10.80 -12.92 -18.79
C PHE A 97 -9.87 -13.17 -19.98
N ASP A 98 -8.57 -13.38 -19.73
CA ASP A 98 -7.63 -13.90 -20.72
C ASP A 98 -6.79 -15.05 -20.15
N SER A 99 -6.04 -15.72 -21.03
CA SER A 99 -5.22 -16.88 -20.65
C SER A 99 -3.86 -16.52 -20.09
N GLU A 100 -3.38 -15.31 -20.30
CA GLU A 100 -2.01 -14.85 -19.98
C GLU A 100 -1.96 -14.27 -18.57
N SER A 101 -2.89 -13.37 -18.25
CA SER A 101 -2.91 -12.62 -16.99
C SER A 101 -2.90 -13.46 -15.72
N LYS A 102 -3.40 -14.70 -15.77
CA LYS A 102 -3.41 -15.61 -14.61
C LYS A 102 -2.00 -16.08 -14.18
N ASP A 103 -1.04 -16.04 -15.11
CA ASP A 103 0.34 -16.45 -14.89
C ASP A 103 1.29 -15.24 -14.72
N GLU A 104 0.74 -14.02 -14.80
CA GLU A 104 1.41 -12.77 -14.53
C GLU A 104 1.15 -12.29 -13.10
N PRO A 105 2.07 -11.54 -12.48
CA PRO A 105 1.85 -11.01 -11.15
C PRO A 105 0.73 -9.97 -11.11
N THR A 106 0.01 -9.92 -9.99
CA THR A 106 -0.75 -8.74 -9.60
C THR A 106 0.19 -7.74 -8.99
N GLU A 107 0.22 -6.54 -9.51
CA GLU A 107 1.16 -5.51 -9.08
C GLU A 107 0.43 -4.34 -8.41
N PHE A 108 1.07 -3.80 -7.37
CA PHE A 108 0.62 -2.62 -6.65
C PHE A 108 1.77 -1.66 -6.47
N GLU A 109 1.52 -0.37 -6.68
CA GLU A 109 2.46 0.69 -6.38
C GLU A 109 1.76 1.82 -5.63
N ILE A 110 2.38 2.32 -4.58
CA ILE A 110 1.80 3.37 -3.77
C ILE A 110 2.84 4.43 -3.43
N PHE A 111 2.46 5.68 -3.65
CA PHE A 111 3.22 6.85 -3.20
C PHE A 111 2.49 7.53 -2.07
N PHE A 112 3.20 7.77 -0.99
CA PHE A 112 2.62 8.45 0.17
C PHE A 112 3.65 9.36 0.85
N ARG A 113 3.13 10.32 1.60
CA ARG A 113 3.95 11.27 2.35
C ARG A 113 3.71 11.12 3.84
N THR A 114 4.79 11.22 4.56
CA THR A 114 4.85 11.46 5.99
C THR A 114 5.18 12.94 6.25
N GLU A 115 5.62 13.27 7.45
CA GLU A 115 5.97 14.65 7.76
C GLU A 115 7.20 15.15 6.97
N LYS A 116 8.22 14.30 6.81
CA LYS A 116 9.53 14.66 6.23
C LYS A 116 9.84 14.00 4.91
N TYR A 117 9.19 12.89 4.60
CA TYR A 117 9.55 12.02 3.49
C TYR A 117 8.38 11.71 2.59
N GLU A 118 8.69 11.45 1.32
CA GLU A 118 7.84 10.80 0.34
C GLU A 118 8.38 9.38 0.12
N TYR A 119 7.51 8.40 0.24
CA TYR A 119 7.81 6.99 0.05
C TYR A 119 7.17 6.48 -1.22
N ARG A 120 7.86 5.57 -1.87
CA ARG A 120 7.34 4.70 -2.92
C ARG A 120 7.46 3.27 -2.43
N TYR A 121 6.35 2.57 -2.40
CA TYR A 121 6.31 1.16 -2.08
C TYR A 121 5.69 0.40 -3.24
N TYR A 122 6.38 -0.61 -3.74
CA TYR A 122 5.95 -1.50 -4.80
C TYR A 122 5.88 -2.93 -4.27
N LEU A 123 4.83 -3.66 -4.66
CA LEU A 123 4.60 -5.05 -4.30
C LEU A 123 4.00 -5.79 -5.48
N ALA A 124 4.62 -6.90 -5.88
CA ALA A 124 4.11 -7.84 -6.86
C ALA A 124 3.82 -9.19 -6.22
N VAL A 125 2.64 -9.73 -6.48
CA VAL A 125 2.15 -11.00 -5.93
C VAL A 125 1.80 -11.95 -7.06
N LEU A 126 2.40 -13.12 -7.08
CA LEU A 126 2.13 -14.19 -8.03
C LEU A 126 1.80 -15.48 -7.27
N LYS A 127 0.62 -16.04 -7.49
CA LYS A 127 0.18 -17.32 -6.87
C LYS A 127 0.34 -17.35 -5.34
N ASP A 128 -0.05 -16.27 -4.67
CA ASP A 128 0.08 -16.04 -3.22
C ASP A 128 1.52 -15.87 -2.68
N GLU A 129 2.50 -15.72 -3.55
CA GLU A 129 3.91 -15.47 -3.21
C GLU A 129 4.30 -14.04 -3.60
N ILE A 130 5.19 -13.43 -2.85
CA ILE A 130 5.76 -12.12 -3.15
C ILE A 130 6.85 -12.31 -4.19
N SER A 131 6.55 -11.98 -5.44
CA SER A 131 7.49 -12.09 -6.55
C SER A 131 8.47 -10.92 -6.61
N ALA A 132 8.01 -9.70 -6.26
CA ALA A 132 8.91 -8.56 -6.13
C ALA A 132 8.41 -7.57 -5.08
N GLU A 133 9.32 -6.82 -4.46
CA GLU A 133 9.02 -5.82 -3.45
C GLU A 133 10.09 -4.74 -3.42
N THR A 134 9.68 -3.47 -3.37
CA THR A 134 10.62 -2.35 -3.31
C THR A 134 10.12 -1.28 -2.36
N LEU A 135 11.03 -0.73 -1.57
CA LEU A 135 10.75 0.47 -0.77
C LEU A 135 11.82 1.53 -1.04
N ASP A 136 11.37 2.67 -1.49
CA ASP A 136 12.18 3.86 -1.73
C ASP A 136 11.72 5.02 -0.85
N ARG A 137 12.66 5.89 -0.48
CA ARG A 137 12.39 7.10 0.27
C ARG A 137 13.04 8.32 -0.37
N LYS A 138 12.32 9.42 -0.44
CA LYS A 138 12.81 10.71 -0.88
C LYS A 138 12.47 11.77 0.18
N THR A 139 13.43 12.60 0.56
CA THR A 139 13.13 13.78 1.38
C THR A 139 12.21 14.72 0.60
N ILE A 140 11.19 15.29 1.24
CA ILE A 140 10.29 16.27 0.63
C ILE A 140 11.13 17.43 0.08
N GLY A 141 10.92 17.76 -1.20
CA GLY A 141 11.73 18.71 -1.95
C GLY A 141 13.10 18.20 -2.40
N GLY A 142 13.49 17.00 -2.04
CA GLY A 142 14.70 16.33 -2.52
C GLY A 142 14.57 15.86 -3.97
N LYS A 143 15.72 15.74 -4.67
CA LYS A 143 15.73 15.32 -6.08
C LYS A 143 15.95 13.82 -6.28
N LYS A 144 16.66 13.17 -5.36
CA LYS A 144 17.06 11.76 -5.52
C LYS A 144 16.40 10.90 -4.46
N PRO A 145 15.72 9.82 -4.84
CA PRO A 145 15.28 8.79 -3.91
C PRO A 145 16.48 8.01 -3.39
N ALA A 146 16.35 7.48 -2.18
CA ALA A 146 17.26 6.51 -1.60
C ALA A 146 16.52 5.18 -1.52
N HIS A 147 17.13 4.14 -2.03
CA HIS A 147 16.64 2.78 -1.87
C HIS A 147 16.76 2.34 -0.42
N ILE A 148 15.68 1.81 0.13
CA ILE A 148 15.66 1.17 1.45
C ILE A 148 15.94 -0.32 1.26
N PHE A 149 15.17 -0.98 0.38
CA PHE A 149 15.43 -2.35 -0.08
C PHE A 149 14.76 -2.62 -1.43
N TYR A 150 15.27 -3.66 -2.09
CA TYR A 150 14.71 -4.24 -3.31
C TYR A 150 14.74 -5.76 -3.18
N ARG A 151 13.64 -6.42 -3.51
CA ARG A 151 13.49 -7.86 -3.57
C ARG A 151 12.98 -8.26 -4.94
N ASP A 152 13.57 -9.31 -5.51
CA ASP A 152 13.14 -9.98 -6.74
C ASP A 152 13.27 -11.49 -6.51
N GLY A 153 12.12 -12.16 -6.34
CA GLY A 153 12.07 -13.55 -5.89
C GLY A 153 12.84 -13.77 -4.57
N GLU A 154 13.90 -14.55 -4.63
CA GLU A 154 14.77 -14.84 -3.48
C GLU A 154 15.91 -13.82 -3.30
N GLU A 155 16.22 -13.04 -4.34
CA GLU A 155 17.28 -12.03 -4.27
C GLU A 155 16.79 -10.80 -3.51
N LEU A 156 17.54 -10.40 -2.49
CA LEU A 156 17.23 -9.25 -1.67
C LEU A 156 18.45 -8.35 -1.53
N THR A 157 18.29 -7.11 -2.00
CA THR A 157 19.31 -6.06 -1.92
C THR A 157 18.92 -5.01 -0.90
N LEU A 158 19.82 -4.73 0.05
CA LEU A 158 19.61 -3.73 1.08
C LEU A 158 20.24 -2.39 0.68
N GLY A 159 19.47 -1.32 0.82
CA GLY A 159 19.99 0.03 0.71
C GLY A 159 20.89 0.43 1.89
N THR A 160 21.57 1.55 1.77
CA THR A 160 22.57 2.02 2.76
C THR A 160 22.02 2.22 4.17
N ILE A 161 20.71 2.40 4.33
CA ILE A 161 20.07 2.54 5.64
C ILE A 161 20.00 1.17 6.32
N LEU A 162 19.47 0.15 5.63
CA LEU A 162 19.28 -1.19 6.19
C LEU A 162 20.58 -1.98 6.28
N SER A 163 21.53 -1.76 5.38
CA SER A 163 22.82 -2.48 5.39
C SER A 163 23.64 -2.27 6.66
N LYS A 164 23.34 -1.21 7.43
CA LYS A 164 23.97 -0.92 8.73
C LYS A 164 23.28 -1.62 9.91
N GLU A 165 22.09 -2.13 9.73
CA GLU A 165 21.23 -2.67 10.79
C GLU A 165 21.40 -4.18 10.99
N ASN A 166 22.28 -4.82 10.25
CA ASN A 166 22.53 -6.26 10.32
C ASN A 166 21.25 -7.12 10.26
N VAL A 167 20.34 -6.79 9.35
CA VAL A 167 19.07 -7.49 9.19
C VAL A 167 19.24 -8.84 8.48
N ASN A 168 18.41 -9.81 8.87
CA ASN A 168 18.32 -11.08 8.17
C ASN A 168 17.59 -10.89 6.84
N THR A 169 18.18 -11.37 5.74
CA THR A 169 17.62 -11.29 4.39
C THR A 169 16.82 -12.54 4.00
N LYS A 170 16.83 -13.58 4.83
CA LYS A 170 16.03 -14.80 4.57
C LYS A 170 14.62 -14.59 5.13
N VAL A 171 13.68 -14.40 4.24
CA VAL A 171 12.26 -14.22 4.56
C VAL A 171 11.41 -15.24 3.79
N ASN A 172 10.30 -15.64 4.36
CA ASN A 172 9.33 -16.50 3.68
C ASN A 172 8.77 -15.81 2.43
N GLU A 173 8.63 -16.54 1.33
CA GLU A 173 8.13 -16.05 0.06
C GLU A 173 6.70 -15.45 0.13
N LYS A 174 5.89 -15.86 1.10
CA LYS A 174 4.52 -15.37 1.31
C LYS A 174 4.42 -14.15 2.22
N MET A 175 5.55 -13.70 2.76
CA MET A 175 5.60 -12.56 3.68
C MET A 175 6.29 -11.37 3.01
N PRO A 176 5.68 -10.18 2.99
CA PRO A 176 6.38 -8.97 2.59
C PRO A 176 7.61 -8.73 3.47
N PHE A 177 8.71 -8.31 2.88
CA PHE A 177 9.93 -8.02 3.61
C PHE A 177 9.75 -6.81 4.53
N LEU A 178 8.96 -5.83 4.11
CA LEU A 178 8.55 -4.71 4.97
C LEU A 178 7.91 -5.21 6.27
N SER A 179 6.97 -6.15 6.18
CA SER A 179 6.29 -6.73 7.35
C SER A 179 7.27 -7.52 8.23
N PHE A 180 8.16 -8.31 7.59
CA PHE A 180 9.21 -9.04 8.30
C PHE A 180 10.12 -8.10 9.09
N LEU A 181 10.55 -6.99 8.49
CA LEU A 181 11.37 -5.99 9.16
C LEU A 181 10.62 -5.32 10.33
N ALA A 182 9.35 -4.96 10.13
CA ALA A 182 8.55 -4.33 11.16
C ALA A 182 8.30 -5.23 12.39
N ILE A 183 8.21 -6.56 12.17
CA ILE A 183 8.03 -7.54 13.25
C ILE A 183 9.32 -7.75 14.04
N ASN A 184 10.46 -7.83 13.37
CA ASN A 184 11.69 -8.35 13.97
C ASN A 184 12.69 -7.26 14.35
N TYR A 185 12.52 -6.03 13.85
CA TYR A 185 13.50 -4.94 14.03
C TYR A 185 12.80 -3.63 14.39
N ASN A 186 13.46 -2.83 15.23
CA ASN A 186 13.00 -1.48 15.55
C ASN A 186 13.80 -0.44 14.76
N ILE A 187 13.53 -0.38 13.45
CA ILE A 187 14.21 0.51 12.51
C ILE A 187 13.30 1.70 12.20
N PRO A 188 13.68 2.94 12.52
CA PRO A 188 12.79 4.10 12.43
C PRO A 188 12.09 4.29 11.08
N VAL A 189 12.81 4.07 9.97
CA VAL A 189 12.22 4.19 8.62
C VAL A 189 11.17 3.11 8.35
N ILE A 190 11.34 1.91 8.88
CA ILE A 190 10.39 0.80 8.72
C ILE A 190 9.17 1.05 9.61
N THR A 191 9.38 1.48 10.84
CA THR A 191 8.30 1.85 11.77
C THR A 191 7.43 2.96 11.19
N GLU A 192 8.03 4.03 10.64
CA GLU A 192 7.30 5.15 10.02
C GLU A 192 6.40 4.68 8.85
N VAL A 193 6.93 3.80 7.99
CA VAL A 193 6.17 3.24 6.86
C VAL A 193 5.06 2.34 7.36
N GLN A 194 5.34 1.49 8.34
CA GLN A 194 4.36 0.57 8.92
C GLN A 194 3.21 1.32 9.59
N GLU A 195 3.50 2.32 10.41
CA GLU A 195 2.49 3.18 11.06
C GLU A 195 1.61 3.89 10.03
N TRP A 196 2.19 4.29 8.88
CA TRP A 196 1.41 4.86 7.80
C TRP A 196 0.41 3.85 7.24
N PHE A 197 0.83 2.61 6.93
CA PHE A 197 -0.07 1.55 6.45
C PHE A 197 -1.16 1.23 7.48
N GLU A 198 -0.83 1.15 8.75
CA GLU A 198 -1.78 0.91 9.85
C GLU A 198 -2.78 2.06 10.04
N SER A 199 -2.40 3.29 9.68
CA SER A 199 -3.28 4.46 9.74
C SER A 199 -4.33 4.50 8.62
N CYS A 200 -4.18 3.66 7.57
CA CYS A 200 -5.12 3.59 6.46
C CYS A 200 -6.41 2.89 6.87
N ILE A 201 -7.53 3.60 6.82
CA ILE A 201 -8.85 3.06 7.18
C ILE A 201 -9.70 2.89 5.93
N ILE A 202 -10.13 1.67 5.63
CA ILE A 202 -11.07 1.37 4.55
C ILE A 202 -12.40 0.93 5.18
N ARG A 203 -13.47 1.66 4.87
CA ARG A 203 -14.83 1.40 5.38
C ARG A 203 -15.74 0.89 4.27
N ASN A 204 -16.56 -0.11 4.58
CA ASN A 204 -17.54 -0.67 3.66
C ASN A 204 -18.97 -0.48 4.19
N TYR A 205 -19.55 0.66 3.93
CA TYR A 205 -20.92 0.98 4.38
C TYR A 205 -22.03 0.16 3.69
N ALA A 206 -21.71 -0.67 2.71
CA ALA A 206 -22.65 -1.66 2.17
C ALA A 206 -22.94 -2.80 3.16
N ASN A 207 -22.11 -2.99 4.19
CA ASN A 207 -22.34 -3.94 5.28
C ASN A 207 -22.31 -3.23 6.64
N PRO A 208 -23.38 -2.54 7.02
CA PRO A 208 -23.41 -1.72 8.23
C PRO A 208 -23.26 -2.52 9.53
N VAL A 209 -23.62 -3.81 9.53
CA VAL A 209 -23.46 -4.66 10.72
C VAL A 209 -21.98 -4.93 11.00
N ALA A 210 -21.19 -5.22 9.96
CA ALA A 210 -19.75 -5.42 10.11
C ALA A 210 -19.05 -4.13 10.56
N GLU A 211 -19.45 -2.98 10.01
CA GLU A 211 -18.90 -1.67 10.41
C GLU A 211 -19.23 -1.31 11.87
N LEU A 212 -20.44 -1.62 12.34
CA LEU A 212 -20.81 -1.42 13.75
C LEU A 212 -19.97 -2.30 14.68
N GLN A 213 -19.70 -3.55 14.30
CA GLN A 213 -18.84 -4.45 15.08
C GLN A 213 -17.42 -3.90 15.21
N ILE A 214 -16.88 -3.32 14.14
CA ILE A 214 -15.57 -2.67 14.16
C ILE A 214 -15.58 -1.46 15.10
N MET A 215 -16.58 -0.58 15.01
CA MET A 215 -16.69 0.60 15.86
C MET A 215 -16.82 0.28 17.35
N VAL A 216 -17.50 -0.82 17.69
CA VAL A 216 -17.66 -1.27 19.10
C VAL A 216 -16.40 -1.92 19.64
N SER A 217 -15.58 -2.55 18.79
CA SER A 217 -14.32 -3.17 19.22
C SER A 217 -13.17 -2.17 19.42
N ASP A 218 -13.30 -0.95 18.88
CA ASP A 218 -12.32 0.13 18.99
C ASP A 218 -12.51 1.00 20.26
N ASN A 219 -13.57 0.78 21.05
CA ASN A 219 -13.84 1.40 22.35
C ASN A 219 -13.59 0.43 23.50
#